data_8f15533af86ae2249b0496f88ac74fe6
#
_entry.id   8f15533af86ae2249b0496f88ac74fe6
#
_cell.length_a   1.000
_cell.length_b   1.000
_cell.length_c   1.000
_cell.angle_alpha   90.00
_cell.angle_beta   90.00
_cell.angle_gamma   90.00
#
_symmetry.space_group_name_H-M   'P 1'
#
loop_
_entity.id
_entity.type
_entity.pdbx_description
1 polymer ?
#
loop_
_entity_poly.entity_id
_entity_poly.type
_entity_poly.pdbx_seq_one_letter_code
_entity_poly.pdbx_strand_id
1 'polypeptide(L)'
;MSAAVQAKPQSRLLLSGNDAIARGVWEAGAKVAAAYPGTPSTEILESLSLYPDLYAEWSVNEKVAMEVAIGGSMSGARAFCAMKHVGLNVASDAFMTVTVAGVIGGLVIAVADDVGMSSSQNEQDSRFWGRFAHVPVLEPADSQEAYEMAKYAFELSEAYNTPVILRLTTRVCHVKAVVQVGEKVRHDIGGFKSDARRWVMTPANAKGLLPAQIAREGKLQALAEASPMNFLDDGSDKRIGFVTSGPAYMHVRESFPDAPVLKLGFTYPVPVALVEKLAAEVEHLVVVEETEPLMERELKAAGMQAIHGKDLLPRLGELTPNVLIPAIKTFLGEPLPPTTTYPKFDPFPRPPTMCAACPHMGVYYSLARMRKNVQISGDIGCYTLGAGHPWNALDSTISMGASMGIALGMDKARSEETKDKAVVAVIGDSTFLHMGMQGLLDIVYNRGNVTVLILDNRTTGMTGGQNHAGTGKGLNGDDTPRVDFVRLVEALGVKPERISKIDPYVLPVVFKTIKRETAIPEVSVIITDRPCVLSEFYTKIEPYKVIDDDCTGCGNCINVGCPAITVKRSESKVRPDGKVNELKFTTIDTAMCTGCHMCVESCGPNAIVLAKPARAAE
;
A
#
# COMPACT_ATOMS: atom_id res chain seq x y z
N MET A 1 13.14 6.02 -22.16
CA MET A 1 13.95 5.33 -21.12
C MET A 1 14.38 6.35 -20.08
N SER A 2 14.25 6.02 -18.79
CA SER A 2 14.64 6.94 -17.71
C SER A 2 16.16 7.18 -17.71
N ALA A 3 16.60 8.33 -17.17
CA ALA A 3 18.02 8.64 -17.03
C ALA A 3 18.77 7.56 -16.22
N ALA A 4 18.09 6.90 -15.28
CA ALA A 4 18.64 5.84 -14.46
C ALA A 4 19.02 4.58 -15.26
N VAL A 5 18.26 4.22 -16.30
CA VAL A 5 18.52 3.04 -17.15
C VAL A 5 19.74 3.28 -18.07
N GLN A 6 19.91 4.52 -18.55
CA GLN A 6 20.97 4.87 -19.50
C GLN A 6 22.29 5.31 -18.86
N ALA A 7 22.31 5.47 -17.53
CA ALA A 7 23.48 5.98 -16.84
C ALA A 7 24.67 5.02 -16.91
N LYS A 8 25.83 5.59 -17.25
CA LYS A 8 27.12 4.86 -17.26
C LYS A 8 27.53 4.50 -15.81
N PRO A 9 28.35 3.45 -15.64
CA PRO A 9 28.99 3.18 -14.35
C PRO A 9 29.67 4.43 -13.78
N GLN A 10 29.67 4.53 -12.43
CA GLN A 10 30.22 5.66 -11.67
C GLN A 10 29.54 7.02 -11.91
N SER A 11 28.40 7.06 -12.63
CA SER A 11 27.59 8.27 -12.74
C SER A 11 26.93 8.61 -11.40
N ARG A 12 26.73 9.90 -11.15
CA ARG A 12 25.93 10.40 -10.02
C ARG A 12 24.55 10.77 -10.53
N LEU A 13 23.54 10.17 -9.92
CA LEU A 13 22.13 10.34 -10.31
C LEU A 13 21.31 10.82 -9.13
N LEU A 14 20.32 11.68 -9.38
CA LEU A 14 19.31 12.01 -8.39
C LEU A 14 18.20 10.96 -8.47
N LEU A 15 18.17 10.04 -7.49
CA LEU A 15 17.23 8.92 -7.43
C LEU A 15 16.41 8.97 -6.16
N SER A 16 15.13 8.56 -6.25
CA SER A 16 14.37 8.17 -5.05
C SER A 16 14.92 6.87 -4.48
N GLY A 17 14.56 6.52 -3.24
CA GLY A 17 14.94 5.22 -2.69
C GLY A 17 14.41 4.06 -3.54
N ASN A 18 13.17 4.17 -4.04
CA ASN A 18 12.59 3.16 -4.93
C ASN A 18 13.39 2.99 -6.23
N ASP A 19 13.77 4.10 -6.90
CA ASP A 19 14.61 4.07 -8.10
C ASP A 19 16.01 3.52 -7.81
N ALA A 20 16.57 3.87 -6.65
CA ALA A 20 17.89 3.44 -6.21
C ALA A 20 17.93 1.91 -5.97
N ILE A 21 16.90 1.36 -5.31
CA ILE A 21 16.74 -0.08 -5.13
C ILE A 21 16.63 -0.78 -6.48
N ALA A 22 15.76 -0.28 -7.37
CA ALA A 22 15.60 -0.86 -8.70
C ALA A 22 16.92 -0.90 -9.46
N ARG A 23 17.72 0.17 -9.39
CA ARG A 23 19.05 0.22 -9.97
C ARG A 23 19.99 -0.80 -9.34
N GLY A 24 20.02 -0.90 -8.02
CA GLY A 24 20.85 -1.85 -7.28
C GLY A 24 20.50 -3.31 -7.61
N VAL A 25 19.22 -3.65 -7.63
CA VAL A 25 18.70 -4.98 -8.00
C VAL A 25 19.14 -5.38 -9.41
N TRP A 26 18.99 -4.46 -10.38
CA TRP A 26 19.43 -4.72 -11.75
C TRP A 26 20.96 -4.87 -11.86
N GLU A 27 21.73 -4.00 -11.20
CA GLU A 27 23.19 -4.10 -11.19
C GLU A 27 23.70 -5.37 -10.51
N ALA A 28 22.98 -5.85 -9.49
CA ALA A 28 23.26 -7.14 -8.88
C ALA A 28 23.02 -8.35 -9.81
N GLY A 29 22.54 -8.13 -11.03
CA GLY A 29 22.29 -9.21 -12.00
C GLY A 29 21.04 -10.01 -11.74
N ALA A 30 20.05 -9.43 -11.04
CA ALA A 30 18.74 -10.05 -10.87
C ALA A 30 18.06 -10.32 -12.22
N LYS A 31 17.34 -11.42 -12.32
CA LYS A 31 16.66 -11.87 -13.55
C LYS A 31 15.14 -11.90 -13.42
N VAL A 32 14.62 -12.05 -12.21
CA VAL A 32 13.19 -12.14 -11.94
C VAL A 32 12.82 -11.12 -10.87
N ALA A 33 11.82 -10.30 -11.15
CA ALA A 33 11.22 -9.39 -10.20
C ALA A 33 9.70 -9.48 -10.27
N ALA A 34 9.04 -9.65 -9.14
CA ALA A 34 7.59 -9.74 -9.06
C ALA A 34 7.05 -8.91 -7.91
N ALA A 35 5.89 -8.30 -8.08
CA ALA A 35 5.22 -7.54 -7.02
C ALA A 35 3.71 -7.48 -7.25
N TYR A 36 2.97 -7.06 -6.22
CA TYR A 36 1.63 -6.50 -6.36
C TYR A 36 1.70 -5.01 -5.98
N PRO A 37 1.00 -4.11 -6.68
CA PRO A 37 1.07 -2.68 -6.41
C PRO A 37 0.67 -2.32 -4.97
N GLY A 38 1.54 -1.64 -4.24
CA GLY A 38 1.32 -1.25 -2.85
C GLY A 38 2.21 -0.09 -2.43
N THR A 39 1.63 1.12 -2.28
CA THR A 39 2.38 2.30 -1.81
C THR A 39 2.87 2.08 -0.37
N PRO A 40 4.19 2.28 -0.08
CA PRO A 40 5.14 3.10 -0.86
C PRO A 40 6.13 2.34 -1.76
N SER A 41 5.99 1.03 -2.01
CA SER A 41 6.95 0.21 -2.78
C SER A 41 6.65 0.08 -4.28
N THR A 42 5.52 0.61 -4.77
CA THR A 42 5.04 0.40 -6.15
C THR A 42 6.07 0.77 -7.21
N GLU A 43 6.73 1.92 -7.07
CA GLU A 43 7.65 2.48 -8.06
C GLU A 43 8.94 1.65 -8.22
N ILE A 44 9.26 0.75 -7.26
CA ILE A 44 10.42 -0.16 -7.41
C ILE A 44 10.23 -1.03 -8.65
N LEU A 45 9.05 -1.65 -8.79
CA LEU A 45 8.80 -2.55 -9.92
C LEU A 45 8.58 -1.78 -11.22
N GLU A 46 7.93 -0.61 -11.17
CA GLU A 46 7.81 0.28 -12.32
C GLU A 46 9.19 0.65 -12.88
N SER A 47 10.14 0.99 -12.01
CA SER A 47 11.52 1.29 -12.40
C SER A 47 12.25 0.05 -12.92
N LEU A 48 12.06 -1.13 -12.29
CA LEU A 48 12.66 -2.40 -12.75
C LEU A 48 12.16 -2.81 -14.15
N SER A 49 10.92 -2.53 -14.48
CA SER A 49 10.34 -2.84 -15.79
C SER A 49 11.02 -2.15 -16.97
N LEU A 50 11.77 -1.07 -16.70
CA LEU A 50 12.50 -0.33 -17.72
C LEU A 50 13.78 -1.02 -18.20
N TYR A 51 14.25 -2.05 -17.46
CA TYR A 51 15.46 -2.80 -17.79
C TYR A 51 15.15 -4.02 -18.66
N PRO A 52 15.56 -4.06 -19.93
CA PRO A 52 15.10 -5.03 -20.92
C PRO A 52 15.57 -6.48 -20.68
N ASP A 53 16.61 -6.66 -19.88
CA ASP A 53 17.21 -7.97 -19.59
C ASP A 53 16.81 -8.56 -18.22
N LEU A 54 15.81 -7.96 -17.59
CA LEU A 54 15.18 -8.41 -16.34
C LEU A 54 13.70 -8.70 -16.62
N TYR A 55 13.23 -9.87 -16.24
CA TYR A 55 11.79 -10.17 -16.24
C TYR A 55 11.13 -9.50 -15.03
N ALA A 56 10.17 -8.64 -15.28
CA ALA A 56 9.39 -7.96 -14.25
C ALA A 56 7.90 -8.15 -14.52
N GLU A 57 7.11 -8.43 -13.47
CA GLU A 57 5.67 -8.63 -13.60
C GLU A 57 4.86 -8.05 -12.43
N TRP A 58 3.65 -7.55 -12.72
CA TRP A 58 2.60 -7.43 -11.72
C TRP A 58 1.92 -8.78 -11.54
N SER A 59 2.16 -9.39 -10.39
CA SER A 59 1.42 -10.61 -9.99
C SER A 59 0.01 -10.28 -9.52
N VAL A 60 -0.88 -11.26 -9.47
CA VAL A 60 -2.28 -11.04 -9.05
C VAL A 60 -2.40 -10.71 -7.55
N ASN A 61 -1.44 -11.16 -6.73
CA ASN A 61 -1.29 -10.79 -5.32
C ASN A 61 0.14 -11.04 -4.84
N GLU A 62 0.46 -10.63 -3.61
CA GLU A 62 1.80 -10.73 -3.05
C GLU A 62 2.24 -12.17 -2.77
N LYS A 63 1.30 -13.09 -2.49
CA LYS A 63 1.61 -14.52 -2.36
C LYS A 63 2.16 -15.07 -3.66
N VAL A 64 1.49 -14.80 -4.78
CA VAL A 64 1.96 -15.24 -6.11
C VAL A 64 3.27 -14.55 -6.48
N ALA A 65 3.43 -13.26 -6.18
CA ALA A 65 4.68 -12.54 -6.41
C ALA A 65 5.87 -13.19 -5.66
N MET A 66 5.66 -13.57 -4.39
CA MET A 66 6.65 -14.29 -3.59
C MET A 66 6.98 -15.66 -4.22
N GLU A 67 5.96 -16.41 -4.64
CA GLU A 67 6.13 -17.72 -5.26
C GLU A 67 6.90 -17.66 -6.59
N VAL A 68 6.65 -16.64 -7.41
CA VAL A 68 7.41 -16.39 -8.65
C VAL A 68 8.88 -16.09 -8.33
N ALA A 69 9.15 -15.25 -7.35
CA ALA A 69 10.51 -14.96 -6.92
C ALA A 69 11.22 -16.20 -6.34
N ILE A 70 10.52 -17.01 -5.53
CA ILE A 70 11.03 -18.29 -5.01
C ILE A 70 11.38 -19.23 -6.19
N GLY A 71 10.51 -19.36 -7.19
CA GLY A 71 10.76 -20.19 -8.38
C GLY A 71 12.00 -19.72 -9.16
N GLY A 72 12.18 -18.41 -9.30
CA GLY A 72 13.40 -17.81 -9.86
C GLY A 72 14.65 -18.18 -9.07
N SER A 73 14.62 -18.04 -7.76
CA SER A 73 15.71 -18.41 -6.84
C SER A 73 16.02 -19.91 -6.88
N MET A 74 15.01 -20.78 -6.87
CA MET A 74 15.17 -22.23 -7.00
C MET A 74 15.86 -22.63 -8.32
N SER A 75 15.69 -21.84 -9.36
CA SER A 75 16.35 -22.02 -10.66
C SER A 75 17.77 -21.44 -10.71
N GLY A 76 18.27 -20.90 -9.59
CA GLY A 76 19.60 -20.32 -9.49
C GLY A 76 19.71 -18.88 -10.00
N ALA A 77 18.60 -18.23 -10.30
CA ALA A 77 18.57 -16.81 -10.64
C ALA A 77 18.50 -15.93 -9.38
N ARG A 78 19.14 -14.78 -9.38
CA ARG A 78 18.84 -13.73 -8.39
C ARG A 78 17.43 -13.22 -8.65
N ALA A 79 16.58 -13.31 -7.62
CA ALA A 79 15.15 -12.99 -7.70
C ALA A 79 14.77 -11.95 -6.64
N PHE A 80 13.86 -11.07 -7.00
CA PHE A 80 13.43 -9.94 -6.18
C PHE A 80 11.91 -9.94 -6.05
N CYS A 81 11.43 -9.64 -4.84
CA CYS A 81 10.01 -9.42 -4.59
C CYS A 81 9.83 -8.11 -3.83
N ALA A 82 8.88 -7.28 -4.22
CA ALA A 82 8.55 -6.04 -3.51
C ALA A 82 7.10 -6.02 -3.06
N MET A 83 6.86 -5.52 -1.85
CA MET A 83 5.53 -5.38 -1.28
C MET A 83 5.48 -4.37 -0.14
N LYS A 84 4.30 -3.90 0.16
CA LYS A 84 3.99 -3.17 1.38
C LYS A 84 3.95 -4.13 2.57
N HIS A 85 4.07 -3.62 3.82
CA HIS A 85 4.02 -4.47 5.02
C HIS A 85 2.77 -5.38 5.08
N VAL A 86 1.58 -4.88 4.71
CA VAL A 86 0.36 -5.71 4.66
C VAL A 86 0.42 -6.80 3.59
N GLY A 87 1.20 -6.60 2.53
CA GLY A 87 1.44 -7.60 1.49
C GLY A 87 2.26 -8.78 2.01
N LEU A 88 3.20 -8.56 2.95
CA LEU A 88 3.95 -9.65 3.58
C LEU A 88 3.02 -10.57 4.39
N ASN A 89 1.94 -10.04 4.97
CA ASN A 89 0.93 -10.86 5.62
C ASN A 89 0.24 -11.81 4.62
N VAL A 90 -0.02 -11.36 3.39
CA VAL A 90 -0.59 -12.20 2.30
C VAL A 90 0.41 -13.25 1.83
N ALA A 91 1.69 -12.89 1.74
CA ALA A 91 2.78 -13.76 1.28
C ALA A 91 3.38 -14.67 2.39
N SER A 92 2.91 -14.56 3.62
CA SER A 92 3.56 -15.09 4.82
C SER A 92 3.79 -16.60 4.79
N ASP A 93 2.87 -17.40 4.29
CA ASP A 93 3.02 -18.86 4.24
C ASP A 93 4.17 -19.28 3.32
N ALA A 94 4.22 -18.71 2.10
CA ALA A 94 5.31 -18.95 1.17
C ALA A 94 6.66 -18.44 1.73
N PHE A 95 6.65 -17.26 2.35
CA PHE A 95 7.83 -16.68 3.00
C PHE A 95 8.36 -17.59 4.13
N MET A 96 7.53 -17.98 5.07
CA MET A 96 7.95 -18.83 6.20
C MET A 96 8.51 -20.17 5.73
N THR A 97 7.92 -20.74 4.71
CA THR A 97 8.35 -22.04 4.18
C THR A 97 9.70 -21.97 3.46
N VAL A 98 9.93 -20.92 2.64
CA VAL A 98 11.21 -20.77 1.93
C VAL A 98 12.38 -20.48 2.87
N THR A 99 12.15 -19.89 4.05
CA THR A 99 13.23 -19.68 5.04
C THR A 99 13.79 -20.98 5.60
N VAL A 100 12.98 -22.03 5.65
CA VAL A 100 13.40 -23.39 6.03
C VAL A 100 14.09 -24.09 4.85
N ALA A 101 13.48 -24.03 3.65
CA ALA A 101 14.02 -24.68 2.44
C ALA A 101 15.34 -24.03 1.98
N GLY A 102 15.51 -22.74 2.25
CA GLY A 102 16.64 -21.93 1.78
C GLY A 102 16.52 -21.52 0.31
N VAL A 103 17.59 -20.96 -0.25
CA VAL A 103 17.65 -20.39 -1.60
C VAL A 103 18.79 -21.00 -2.40
N ILE A 104 18.78 -20.87 -3.75
CA ILE A 104 19.93 -21.20 -4.62
C ILE A 104 20.50 -19.91 -5.21
N GLY A 105 19.76 -19.21 -6.06
CA GLY A 105 20.05 -17.83 -6.38
C GLY A 105 19.52 -16.91 -5.28
N GLY A 106 20.16 -15.77 -5.08
CA GLY A 106 19.78 -14.83 -4.04
C GLY A 106 18.31 -14.42 -4.13
N LEU A 107 17.61 -14.42 -3.01
CA LEU A 107 16.21 -13.97 -2.88
C LEU A 107 16.15 -12.77 -1.94
N VAL A 108 15.79 -11.61 -2.49
CA VAL A 108 15.63 -10.36 -1.74
C VAL A 108 14.17 -9.94 -1.74
N ILE A 109 13.66 -9.61 -0.57
CA ILE A 109 12.28 -9.21 -0.33
C ILE A 109 12.28 -7.79 0.22
N ALA A 110 11.94 -6.81 -0.62
CA ALA A 110 11.74 -5.44 -0.18
C ALA A 110 10.36 -5.30 0.45
N VAL A 111 10.35 -4.91 1.73
CA VAL A 111 9.11 -4.68 2.47
C VAL A 111 9.06 -3.23 2.94
N ALA A 112 8.07 -2.48 2.48
CA ALA A 112 7.93 -1.07 2.78
C ALA A 112 6.89 -0.84 3.87
N ASP A 113 7.36 -0.40 5.04
CA ASP A 113 6.54 0.00 6.17
C ASP A 113 6.06 1.45 5.99
N ASP A 114 4.82 1.71 6.37
CA ASP A 114 4.22 3.03 6.28
C ASP A 114 4.13 3.67 7.67
N VAL A 115 5.28 4.16 8.14
CA VAL A 115 5.41 4.81 9.44
C VAL A 115 4.50 6.04 9.51
N GLY A 116 3.65 6.10 10.55
CA GLY A 116 2.64 7.14 10.70
C GLY A 116 1.38 6.95 9.84
N MET A 117 1.26 5.81 9.13
CA MET A 117 0.04 5.42 8.38
C MET A 117 -0.42 6.46 7.35
N SER A 118 0.49 6.98 6.52
CA SER A 118 0.14 7.95 5.47
C SER A 118 -0.86 7.39 4.44
N SER A 119 -0.80 6.08 4.16
CA SER A 119 -1.65 5.41 3.18
C SER A 119 -2.09 3.99 3.59
N SER A 120 -2.05 3.66 4.89
CA SER A 120 -2.30 2.31 5.38
C SER A 120 -3.44 2.26 6.39
N GLN A 121 -4.10 1.11 6.48
CA GLN A 121 -5.15 0.83 7.46
C GLN A 121 -4.62 0.36 8.83
N ASN A 122 -3.34 0.05 8.94
CA ASN A 122 -2.64 -0.27 10.18
C ASN A 122 -1.15 0.06 10.04
N GLU A 123 -0.44 0.09 11.16
CA GLU A 123 1.00 0.22 11.22
C GLU A 123 1.61 -1.12 11.65
N GLN A 124 2.65 -1.56 10.95
CA GLN A 124 3.37 -2.80 11.25
C GLN A 124 4.86 -2.53 11.15
N ASP A 125 5.64 -3.34 11.86
CA ASP A 125 7.10 -3.32 11.83
C ASP A 125 7.60 -4.63 11.22
N SER A 126 8.02 -4.55 9.97
CA SER A 126 8.44 -5.73 9.20
C SER A 126 9.74 -6.38 9.71
N ARG A 127 10.48 -5.73 10.62
CA ARG A 127 11.67 -6.32 11.28
C ARG A 127 11.29 -7.53 12.12
N PHE A 128 10.08 -7.55 12.70
CA PHE A 128 9.59 -8.71 13.45
C PHE A 128 9.39 -9.95 12.59
N TRP A 129 9.12 -9.80 11.28
CA TRP A 129 9.11 -10.93 10.36
C TRP A 129 10.51 -11.54 10.20
N GLY A 130 11.56 -10.71 10.17
CA GLY A 130 12.94 -11.19 10.15
C GLY A 130 13.27 -12.04 11.39
N ARG A 131 12.89 -11.54 12.56
CA ARG A 131 13.04 -12.26 13.83
C ARG A 131 12.23 -13.56 13.86
N PHE A 132 10.97 -13.52 13.47
CA PHE A 132 10.07 -14.68 13.47
C PHE A 132 10.52 -15.78 12.48
N ALA A 133 11.06 -15.38 11.34
CA ALA A 133 11.50 -16.29 10.28
C ALA A 133 13.00 -16.63 10.33
N HIS A 134 13.78 -16.09 11.27
CA HIS A 134 15.23 -16.28 11.41
C HIS A 134 16.01 -15.85 10.16
N VAL A 135 15.65 -14.71 9.57
CA VAL A 135 16.30 -14.17 8.36
C VAL A 135 16.84 -12.75 8.61
N PRO A 136 17.92 -12.35 7.93
CA PRO A 136 18.50 -11.03 8.14
C PRO A 136 17.58 -9.93 7.62
N VAL A 137 17.57 -8.80 8.34
CA VAL A 137 16.88 -7.56 7.95
C VAL A 137 17.90 -6.47 7.77
N LEU A 138 17.93 -5.89 6.56
CA LEU A 138 18.71 -4.70 6.23
C LEU A 138 17.79 -3.49 6.18
N GLU A 139 18.26 -2.35 6.70
CA GLU A 139 17.46 -1.12 6.79
C GLU A 139 18.28 0.11 6.38
N PRO A 140 18.09 0.62 5.16
CA PRO A 140 18.80 1.80 4.65
C PRO A 140 18.29 3.10 5.27
N ALA A 141 19.18 4.08 5.45
CA ALA A 141 18.87 5.42 5.92
C ALA A 141 18.51 6.40 4.79
N ASP A 142 19.06 6.19 3.61
CA ASP A 142 18.87 7.05 2.42
C ASP A 142 18.90 6.27 1.10
N SER A 143 18.83 7.00 -0.03
CA SER A 143 18.82 6.38 -1.37
C SER A 143 20.16 5.72 -1.72
N GLN A 144 21.31 6.21 -1.23
CA GLN A 144 22.62 5.58 -1.50
C GLN A 144 22.71 4.23 -0.79
N GLU A 145 22.36 4.19 0.48
CA GLU A 145 22.33 2.92 1.22
C GLU A 145 21.28 1.95 0.66
N ALA A 146 20.11 2.46 0.23
CA ALA A 146 19.08 1.64 -0.39
C ALA A 146 19.62 0.93 -1.65
N TYR A 147 20.40 1.64 -2.47
CA TYR A 147 21.07 1.07 -3.63
C TYR A 147 22.14 0.03 -3.25
N GLU A 148 23.01 0.35 -2.29
CA GLU A 148 24.11 -0.53 -1.88
C GLU A 148 23.60 -1.79 -1.18
N MET A 149 22.64 -1.63 -0.27
CA MET A 149 22.02 -2.74 0.44
C MET A 149 21.22 -3.65 -0.47
N ALA A 150 20.55 -3.11 -1.51
CA ALA A 150 19.86 -3.92 -2.50
C ALA A 150 20.83 -4.85 -3.26
N LYS A 151 22.06 -4.39 -3.55
CA LYS A 151 23.11 -5.23 -4.17
C LYS A 151 23.64 -6.26 -3.19
N TYR A 152 24.02 -5.81 -2.00
CA TYR A 152 24.62 -6.65 -0.97
C TYR A 152 23.66 -7.76 -0.49
N ALA A 153 22.36 -7.48 -0.45
CA ALA A 153 21.36 -8.43 0.00
C ALA A 153 21.33 -9.73 -0.84
N PHE A 154 21.64 -9.69 -2.13
CA PHE A 154 21.76 -10.90 -2.96
C PHE A 154 22.97 -11.75 -2.59
N GLU A 155 24.12 -11.11 -2.38
CA GLU A 155 25.35 -11.79 -1.97
C GLU A 155 25.17 -12.43 -0.59
N LEU A 156 24.56 -11.69 0.33
CA LEU A 156 24.21 -12.18 1.66
C LEU A 156 23.25 -13.39 1.59
N SER A 157 22.21 -13.29 0.77
CA SER A 157 21.23 -14.35 0.56
C SER A 157 21.87 -15.65 0.08
N GLU A 158 22.76 -15.56 -0.92
CA GLU A 158 23.48 -16.71 -1.48
C GLU A 158 24.48 -17.30 -0.48
N ALA A 159 25.28 -16.45 0.17
CA ALA A 159 26.32 -16.88 1.11
C ALA A 159 25.74 -17.64 2.32
N TYR A 160 24.56 -17.23 2.78
CA TYR A 160 23.91 -17.82 3.96
C TYR A 160 22.72 -18.71 3.64
N ASN A 161 22.42 -18.93 2.35
CA ASN A 161 21.32 -19.81 1.91
C ASN A 161 19.98 -19.44 2.57
N THR A 162 19.61 -18.16 2.51
CA THR A 162 18.42 -17.62 3.17
C THR A 162 17.87 -16.44 2.40
N PRO A 163 16.56 -16.20 2.35
CA PRO A 163 16.04 -14.92 1.89
C PRO A 163 16.50 -13.77 2.79
N VAL A 164 16.56 -12.56 2.25
CA VAL A 164 16.91 -11.34 2.97
C VAL A 164 15.76 -10.36 2.89
N ILE A 165 15.35 -9.79 4.01
CA ILE A 165 14.41 -8.68 4.04
C ILE A 165 15.20 -7.38 3.90
N LEU A 166 14.83 -6.57 2.90
CA LEU A 166 15.21 -5.16 2.79
C LEU A 166 14.04 -4.32 3.30
N ARG A 167 14.11 -3.89 4.55
CA ARG A 167 13.08 -3.10 5.20
C ARG A 167 13.21 -1.64 4.80
N LEU A 168 12.13 -1.06 4.32
CA LEU A 168 12.04 0.33 3.88
C LEU A 168 10.99 1.07 4.70
N THR A 169 11.05 2.39 4.70
CA THR A 169 9.96 3.24 5.17
C THR A 169 9.49 4.15 4.06
N THR A 170 8.30 4.72 4.18
CA THR A 170 7.75 5.69 3.22
C THR A 170 8.74 6.81 2.93
N ARG A 171 9.46 7.29 3.94
CA ARG A 171 10.46 8.35 3.79
C ARG A 171 11.60 7.92 2.88
N VAL A 172 12.21 6.76 3.12
CA VAL A 172 13.31 6.26 2.27
C VAL A 172 12.83 5.99 0.85
N CYS A 173 11.64 5.40 0.69
CA CYS A 173 11.09 5.11 -0.64
C CYS A 173 11.01 6.35 -1.54
N HIS A 174 10.59 7.50 -0.99
CA HIS A 174 10.23 8.67 -1.78
C HIS A 174 11.23 9.84 -1.70
N VAL A 175 12.12 9.88 -0.69
CA VAL A 175 13.16 10.91 -0.63
C VAL A 175 14.14 10.75 -1.78
N LYS A 176 14.58 11.86 -2.37
CA LYS A 176 15.57 11.85 -3.44
C LYS A 176 16.92 12.30 -2.93
N ALA A 177 17.95 11.51 -3.22
CA ALA A 177 19.34 11.83 -2.94
C ALA A 177 20.22 11.57 -4.15
N VAL A 178 21.45 12.07 -4.10
CA VAL A 178 22.45 11.78 -5.13
C VAL A 178 23.05 10.43 -4.89
N VAL A 179 22.83 9.50 -5.81
CA VAL A 179 23.30 8.11 -5.75
C VAL A 179 24.44 7.92 -6.75
N GLN A 180 25.55 7.38 -6.30
CA GLN A 180 26.64 6.95 -7.17
C GLN A 180 26.41 5.50 -7.59
N VAL A 181 26.12 5.28 -8.86
CA VAL A 181 25.82 3.95 -9.41
C VAL A 181 27.08 3.25 -9.90
N GLY A 182 27.07 1.92 -9.89
CA GLY A 182 28.18 1.06 -10.25
C GLY A 182 27.99 0.33 -11.58
N GLU A 183 28.67 -0.81 -11.69
CA GLU A 183 28.59 -1.70 -12.84
C GLU A 183 27.64 -2.86 -12.55
N LYS A 184 27.00 -3.34 -13.62
CA LYS A 184 26.17 -4.54 -13.55
C LYS A 184 27.05 -5.78 -13.43
N VAL A 185 26.76 -6.60 -12.43
CA VAL A 185 27.40 -7.90 -12.24
C VAL A 185 26.73 -8.94 -13.14
N ARG A 186 27.52 -9.77 -13.81
CA ARG A 186 27.01 -10.95 -14.48
C ARG A 186 26.77 -12.06 -13.46
N HIS A 187 25.55 -12.57 -13.42
CA HIS A 187 25.18 -13.72 -12.60
C HIS A 187 24.78 -14.88 -13.53
N ASP A 188 25.45 -16.02 -13.42
CA ASP A 188 25.15 -17.20 -14.23
C ASP A 188 24.06 -18.04 -13.58
N ILE A 189 23.05 -18.37 -14.36
CA ILE A 189 21.87 -19.13 -13.89
C ILE A 189 22.12 -20.62 -14.10
N GLY A 190 22.16 -21.38 -13.01
CA GLY A 190 22.44 -22.81 -13.05
C GLY A 190 21.27 -23.71 -13.49
N GLY A 191 20.07 -23.15 -13.63
CA GLY A 191 18.84 -23.88 -13.88
C GLY A 191 18.33 -24.67 -12.67
N PHE A 192 17.04 -25.02 -12.69
CA PHE A 192 16.44 -25.79 -11.59
C PHE A 192 17.03 -27.21 -11.53
N LYS A 193 17.47 -27.60 -10.34
CA LYS A 193 17.92 -28.98 -10.04
C LYS A 193 16.95 -29.62 -9.06
N SER A 194 16.41 -30.78 -9.44
CA SER A 194 15.47 -31.51 -8.60
C SER A 194 16.17 -32.03 -7.33
N ASP A 195 15.62 -31.65 -6.19
CA ASP A 195 15.99 -32.17 -4.87
C ASP A 195 14.73 -32.29 -4.02
N ALA A 196 14.13 -33.50 -4.03
CA ALA A 196 12.89 -33.73 -3.31
C ALA A 196 13.05 -33.61 -1.79
N ARG A 197 14.23 -33.83 -1.24
CA ARG A 197 14.48 -33.66 0.22
C ARG A 197 14.45 -32.20 0.65
N ARG A 198 14.83 -31.32 -0.25
CA ARG A 198 14.87 -29.88 -0.02
C ARG A 198 13.57 -29.19 -0.40
N TRP A 199 13.01 -29.52 -1.58
CA TRP A 199 11.92 -28.74 -2.19
C TRP A 199 10.53 -29.31 -1.93
N VAL A 200 10.42 -30.56 -1.50
CA VAL A 200 9.13 -31.16 -1.14
C VAL A 200 8.97 -31.09 0.38
N MET A 201 8.24 -30.08 0.85
CA MET A 201 8.12 -29.72 2.28
C MET A 201 7.17 -30.66 3.03
N THR A 202 7.47 -31.97 3.02
CA THR A 202 6.83 -32.93 3.94
C THR A 202 7.32 -32.70 5.37
N PRO A 203 6.56 -33.12 6.40
CA PRO A 203 7.03 -33.02 7.80
C PRO A 203 8.40 -33.64 8.05
N ALA A 204 8.73 -34.74 7.38
CA ALA A 204 10.02 -35.40 7.51
C ALA A 204 11.16 -34.56 6.92
N ASN A 205 10.96 -33.99 5.74
CA ASN A 205 11.96 -33.15 5.09
C ASN A 205 12.15 -31.82 5.87
N ALA A 206 11.06 -31.17 6.26
CA ALA A 206 11.11 -29.94 7.05
C ALA A 206 11.87 -30.14 8.37
N LYS A 207 11.62 -31.24 9.10
CA LYS A 207 12.39 -31.60 10.31
C LYS A 207 13.88 -31.77 10.04
N GLY A 208 14.25 -32.26 8.86
CA GLY A 208 15.65 -32.43 8.46
C GLY A 208 16.34 -31.09 8.11
N LEU A 209 15.61 -30.08 7.66
CA LEU A 209 16.11 -28.77 7.25
C LEU A 209 16.17 -27.76 8.42
N LEU A 210 15.26 -27.86 9.36
CA LEU A 210 15.12 -26.93 10.48
C LEU A 210 16.41 -26.72 11.31
N PRO A 211 17.22 -27.76 11.63
CA PRO A 211 18.49 -27.57 12.33
C PRO A 211 19.47 -26.65 11.60
N ALA A 212 19.48 -26.69 10.27
CA ALA A 212 20.33 -25.81 9.45
C ALA A 212 19.86 -24.35 9.50
N GLN A 213 18.55 -24.11 9.55
CA GLN A 213 17.98 -22.78 9.76
C GLN A 213 18.41 -22.21 11.11
N ILE A 214 18.29 -22.97 12.20
CA ILE A 214 18.68 -22.53 13.54
C ILE A 214 20.20 -22.27 13.62
N ALA A 215 21.01 -23.17 13.07
CA ALA A 215 22.49 -22.99 13.08
C ALA A 215 22.93 -21.76 12.26
N ARG A 216 22.15 -21.35 11.27
CA ARG A 216 22.38 -20.14 10.45
C ARG A 216 22.24 -18.87 11.26
N GLU A 217 21.35 -18.82 12.24
CA GLU A 217 21.11 -17.66 13.09
C GLU A 217 22.40 -17.20 13.80
N GLY A 218 23.13 -18.11 14.39
CA GLY A 218 24.44 -17.79 15.02
C GLY A 218 25.49 -17.25 14.04
N LYS A 219 25.48 -17.72 12.79
CA LYS A 219 26.36 -17.18 11.73
C LYS A 219 25.93 -15.78 11.29
N LEU A 220 24.65 -15.53 11.21
CA LEU A 220 24.10 -14.20 10.88
C LEU A 220 24.38 -13.21 12.01
N GLN A 221 24.32 -13.64 13.28
CA GLN A 221 24.72 -12.82 14.42
C GLN A 221 26.19 -12.39 14.32
N ALA A 222 27.11 -13.34 14.08
CA ALA A 222 28.51 -13.03 13.90
C ALA A 222 28.79 -12.12 12.70
N LEU A 223 28.01 -12.27 11.61
CA LEU A 223 28.09 -11.37 10.46
C LEU A 223 27.62 -9.95 10.81
N ALA A 224 26.49 -9.81 11.52
CA ALA A 224 25.97 -8.50 11.92
C ALA A 224 27.00 -7.74 12.80
N GLU A 225 27.71 -8.43 13.69
CA GLU A 225 28.79 -7.86 14.52
C GLU A 225 29.98 -7.34 13.67
N ALA A 226 30.28 -8.00 12.54
CA ALA A 226 31.43 -7.68 11.70
C ALA A 226 31.06 -6.86 10.45
N SER A 227 29.78 -6.57 10.23
CA SER A 227 29.32 -5.95 8.99
C SER A 227 29.73 -4.49 8.89
N PRO A 228 30.30 -4.06 7.74
CA PRO A 228 30.57 -2.64 7.49
C PRO A 228 29.30 -1.79 7.32
N MET A 229 28.12 -2.41 7.19
CA MET A 229 26.83 -1.73 7.19
C MET A 229 26.45 -1.19 8.58
N ASN A 230 27.09 -1.71 9.63
CA ASN A 230 26.98 -1.23 11.01
C ASN A 230 28.24 -0.44 11.33
N PHE A 231 28.11 0.84 11.59
CA PHE A 231 29.29 1.67 11.87
C PHE A 231 29.01 2.69 12.97
N LEU A 232 30.07 3.01 13.70
CA LEU A 232 30.07 4.08 14.68
C LEU A 232 30.43 5.41 13.98
N ASP A 233 29.52 6.35 14.01
CA ASP A 233 29.78 7.75 13.70
C ASP A 233 30.10 8.43 15.02
N ASP A 234 31.40 8.58 15.30
CA ASP A 234 31.90 9.02 16.60
C ASP A 234 31.53 10.47 16.89
N GLY A 235 31.51 10.81 18.18
CA GLY A 235 31.16 12.13 18.67
C GLY A 235 31.90 12.51 19.96
N SER A 236 32.01 13.79 20.21
CA SER A 236 32.72 14.34 21.38
C SER A 236 31.88 14.39 22.65
N ASP A 237 30.54 14.43 22.53
CA ASP A 237 29.61 14.45 23.66
C ASP A 237 29.31 13.03 24.16
N LYS A 238 30.05 12.58 25.17
CA LYS A 238 29.91 11.23 25.75
C LYS A 238 28.82 11.17 26.84
N ARG A 239 28.09 12.24 27.12
CA ARG A 239 26.93 12.18 28.06
C ARG A 239 25.80 11.32 27.50
N ILE A 240 25.71 11.22 26.18
CA ILE A 240 24.68 10.44 25.50
C ILE A 240 25.22 9.81 24.22
N GLY A 241 24.84 8.57 23.98
CA GLY A 241 25.08 7.87 22.72
C GLY A 241 23.79 7.29 22.16
N PHE A 242 23.74 7.12 20.86
CA PHE A 242 22.55 6.65 20.18
C PHE A 242 22.82 5.36 19.38
N VAL A 243 21.87 4.43 19.44
CA VAL A 243 21.79 3.28 18.53
C VAL A 243 20.55 3.50 17.65
N THR A 244 20.71 3.47 16.34
CA THR A 244 19.61 3.80 15.43
C THR A 244 19.75 3.11 14.07
N SER A 245 18.69 3.13 13.27
CA SER A 245 18.63 2.56 11.92
C SER A 245 17.72 3.40 11.01
N GLY A 246 17.77 3.11 9.72
CA GLY A 246 16.88 3.77 8.76
C GLY A 246 16.97 5.29 8.78
N PRO A 247 15.89 6.00 8.39
CA PRO A 247 15.89 7.48 8.31
C PRO A 247 16.05 8.16 9.69
N ALA A 248 15.75 7.46 10.79
CA ALA A 248 15.95 7.99 12.14
C ALA A 248 17.43 8.34 12.39
N TYR A 249 18.38 7.66 11.73
CA TYR A 249 19.80 8.01 11.80
C TYR A 249 20.06 9.46 11.35
N MET A 250 19.50 9.88 10.22
CA MET A 250 19.68 11.23 9.71
C MET A 250 19.08 12.28 10.67
N HIS A 251 17.93 11.96 11.28
CA HIS A 251 17.29 12.82 12.26
C HIS A 251 18.07 12.95 13.57
N VAL A 252 18.69 11.85 14.03
CA VAL A 252 19.59 11.88 15.20
C VAL A 252 20.82 12.74 14.92
N ARG A 253 21.46 12.56 13.75
CA ARG A 253 22.63 13.37 13.36
C ARG A 253 22.32 14.85 13.23
N GLU A 254 21.15 15.21 12.69
CA GLU A 254 20.70 16.60 12.63
C GLU A 254 20.46 17.18 14.04
N SER A 255 19.87 16.38 14.93
CA SER A 255 19.46 16.82 16.28
C SER A 255 20.64 16.92 17.26
N PHE A 256 21.60 15.98 17.17
CA PHE A 256 22.71 15.79 18.11
C PHE A 256 24.02 15.54 17.34
N PRO A 257 24.57 16.56 16.64
CA PRO A 257 25.72 16.38 15.75
C PRO A 257 27.02 15.97 16.48
N ASP A 258 27.12 16.28 17.78
CA ASP A 258 28.30 15.99 18.58
C ASP A 258 28.22 14.67 19.37
N ALA A 259 27.07 13.97 19.37
CA ALA A 259 26.91 12.71 20.06
C ALA A 259 27.39 11.52 19.21
N PRO A 260 27.99 10.48 19.80
CA PRO A 260 28.30 9.26 19.08
C PRO A 260 27.02 8.51 18.71
N VAL A 261 26.98 8.02 17.47
CA VAL A 261 25.83 7.32 16.93
C VAL A 261 26.29 5.99 16.30
N LEU A 262 25.85 4.87 16.86
CA LEU A 262 25.99 3.58 16.21
C LEU A 262 24.82 3.38 15.24
N LYS A 263 25.11 3.53 13.95
CA LYS A 263 24.14 3.28 12.87
C LYS A 263 24.13 1.81 12.51
N LEU A 264 22.95 1.19 12.58
CA LEU A 264 22.75 -0.20 12.20
C LEU A 264 22.13 -0.29 10.79
N GLY A 265 22.87 -0.93 9.88
CA GLY A 265 22.33 -1.39 8.60
C GLY A 265 21.70 -2.77 8.71
N PHE A 266 22.21 -3.61 9.64
CA PHE A 266 21.54 -4.83 10.11
C PHE A 266 20.71 -4.49 11.35
N THR A 267 19.38 -4.58 11.22
CA THR A 267 18.47 -4.40 12.35
C THR A 267 18.00 -5.73 12.94
N TYR A 268 18.23 -6.83 12.22
CA TYR A 268 18.10 -8.18 12.74
C TYR A 268 19.06 -9.13 11.98
N PRO A 269 19.86 -9.97 12.69
CA PRO A 269 20.09 -9.94 14.12
C PRO A 269 20.74 -8.65 14.61
N VAL A 270 20.40 -8.22 15.84
CA VAL A 270 20.98 -7.01 16.43
C VAL A 270 22.43 -7.27 16.86
N PRO A 271 23.43 -6.45 16.47
CA PRO A 271 24.83 -6.64 16.82
C PRO A 271 25.11 -6.19 18.27
N VAL A 272 24.80 -7.05 19.23
CA VAL A 272 24.85 -6.76 20.67
C VAL A 272 26.22 -6.29 21.14
N ALA A 273 27.29 -6.96 20.67
CA ALA A 273 28.65 -6.61 21.09
C ALA A 273 29.11 -5.23 20.59
N LEU A 274 28.64 -4.78 19.43
CA LEU A 274 28.87 -3.39 18.97
C LEU A 274 28.17 -2.39 19.86
N VAL A 275 26.92 -2.69 20.25
CA VAL A 275 26.13 -1.82 21.14
C VAL A 275 26.75 -1.76 22.55
N GLU A 276 27.21 -2.88 23.10
CA GLU A 276 27.91 -2.92 24.38
C GLU A 276 29.19 -2.06 24.39
N LYS A 277 29.95 -2.04 23.30
CA LYS A 277 31.11 -1.15 23.14
C LYS A 277 30.73 0.31 23.25
N LEU A 278 29.70 0.74 22.53
CA LEU A 278 29.22 2.12 22.62
C LEU A 278 28.68 2.43 24.03
N ALA A 279 27.93 1.49 24.63
CA ALA A 279 27.40 1.66 25.99
C ALA A 279 28.47 1.89 27.04
N ALA A 280 29.65 1.28 26.86
CA ALA A 280 30.80 1.48 27.75
C ALA A 280 31.51 2.83 27.62
N GLU A 281 31.22 3.58 26.54
CA GLU A 281 31.85 4.87 26.23
C GLU A 281 30.98 6.09 26.57
N VAL A 282 29.69 5.87 26.90
CA VAL A 282 28.73 6.94 27.13
C VAL A 282 28.03 6.80 28.48
N GLU A 283 27.54 7.91 29.03
CA GLU A 283 26.81 7.90 30.31
C GLU A 283 25.38 7.35 30.14
N HIS A 284 24.73 7.72 29.03
CA HIS A 284 23.38 7.27 28.69
C HIS A 284 23.34 6.71 27.27
N LEU A 285 22.74 5.55 27.10
CA LEU A 285 22.52 4.95 25.78
C LEU A 285 21.03 4.98 25.43
N VAL A 286 20.69 5.54 24.26
CA VAL A 286 19.33 5.64 23.76
C VAL A 286 19.18 4.91 22.44
N VAL A 287 18.23 3.98 22.38
CA VAL A 287 17.82 3.31 21.14
C VAL A 287 16.75 4.14 20.45
N VAL A 288 17.09 4.64 19.27
CA VAL A 288 16.17 5.46 18.45
C VAL A 288 15.69 4.62 17.26
N GLU A 289 14.52 4.07 17.38
CA GLU A 289 13.89 3.24 16.35
C GLU A 289 12.43 3.63 16.16
N GLU A 290 11.99 3.71 14.91
CA GLU A 290 10.61 4.01 14.56
C GLU A 290 9.72 2.78 14.76
N THR A 291 8.42 3.00 14.99
CA THR A 291 7.41 1.95 15.22
C THR A 291 7.68 1.13 16.50
N GLU A 292 7.92 -0.15 16.41
CA GLU A 292 8.03 -1.08 17.54
C GLU A 292 9.46 -1.15 18.11
N PRO A 293 9.61 -1.39 19.41
CA PRO A 293 10.93 -1.52 20.04
C PRO A 293 11.58 -2.90 19.81
N LEU A 294 11.98 -3.20 18.55
CA LEU A 294 12.66 -4.47 18.26
C LEU A 294 14.09 -4.47 18.83
N MET A 295 14.91 -3.48 18.46
CA MET A 295 16.31 -3.41 18.88
C MET A 295 16.41 -3.27 20.39
N GLU A 296 15.60 -2.39 20.98
CA GLU A 296 15.53 -2.22 22.43
C GLU A 296 15.21 -3.53 23.15
N ARG A 297 14.25 -4.31 22.67
CA ARG A 297 13.86 -5.59 23.26
C ARG A 297 14.92 -6.65 23.13
N GLU A 298 15.56 -6.78 21.96
CA GLU A 298 16.63 -7.74 21.74
C GLU A 298 17.86 -7.41 22.62
N LEU A 299 18.22 -6.13 22.75
CA LEU A 299 19.31 -5.69 23.64
C LEU A 299 18.98 -5.95 25.12
N LYS A 300 17.76 -5.65 25.56
CA LYS A 300 17.32 -5.98 26.92
C LYS A 300 17.30 -7.49 27.20
N ALA A 301 16.88 -8.29 26.22
CA ALA A 301 16.92 -9.75 26.30
C ALA A 301 18.35 -10.29 26.37
N ALA A 302 19.31 -9.62 25.75
CA ALA A 302 20.75 -9.93 25.86
C ALA A 302 21.39 -9.47 27.18
N GLY A 303 20.64 -8.80 28.08
CA GLY A 303 21.11 -8.38 29.40
C GLY A 303 21.38 -6.88 29.57
N MET A 304 21.27 -6.07 28.54
CA MET A 304 21.49 -4.62 28.57
C MET A 304 20.27 -3.88 29.16
N GLN A 305 20.17 -3.84 30.49
CA GLN A 305 19.02 -3.24 31.17
C GLN A 305 19.09 -1.71 31.28
N ALA A 306 20.27 -1.10 31.26
CA ALA A 306 20.50 0.33 31.43
C ALA A 306 20.49 1.08 30.07
N ILE A 307 19.48 0.81 29.26
CA ILE A 307 19.26 1.48 27.98
C ILE A 307 17.89 2.15 27.96
N HIS A 308 17.79 3.26 27.29
CA HIS A 308 16.56 3.99 27.05
C HIS A 308 16.06 3.78 25.62
N GLY A 309 14.81 4.04 25.37
CA GLY A 309 14.18 3.92 24.05
C GLY A 309 12.75 4.44 24.08
N LYS A 310 11.76 3.54 24.05
CA LYS A 310 10.33 3.90 24.08
C LYS A 310 9.82 4.42 25.44
N ASP A 311 10.62 4.38 26.46
CA ASP A 311 10.38 5.13 27.72
C ASP A 311 10.55 6.64 27.56
N LEU A 312 11.38 7.08 26.60
CA LEU A 312 11.62 8.48 26.26
C LEU A 312 10.95 8.91 24.96
N LEU A 313 10.85 8.00 23.98
CA LEU A 313 10.43 8.28 22.60
C LEU A 313 9.08 7.65 22.28
N PRO A 314 8.21 8.33 21.51
CA PRO A 314 6.91 7.79 21.15
C PRO A 314 7.03 6.55 20.25
N ARG A 315 5.99 5.69 20.29
CA ARG A 315 5.86 4.56 19.37
C ARG A 315 5.17 4.94 18.06
N LEU A 316 4.50 6.08 18.00
CA LEU A 316 3.70 6.51 16.85
C LEU A 316 4.42 7.59 16.06
N GLY A 317 4.38 7.45 14.73
CA GLY A 317 4.91 8.42 13.79
C GLY A 317 6.44 8.38 13.64
N GLU A 318 6.94 9.30 12.82
CA GLU A 318 8.38 9.43 12.55
C GLU A 318 9.10 10.13 13.71
N LEU A 319 10.33 9.70 13.99
CA LEU A 319 11.18 10.30 15.03
C LEU A 319 12.01 11.47 14.47
N THR A 320 11.32 12.52 14.08
CA THR A 320 11.93 13.74 13.53
C THR A 320 12.66 14.58 14.60
N PRO A 321 13.52 15.56 14.24
CA PRO A 321 14.18 16.46 15.18
C PRO A 321 13.21 17.15 16.15
N ASN A 322 11.99 17.49 15.70
CA ASN A 322 10.96 18.08 16.55
C ASN A 322 10.46 17.15 17.66
N VAL A 323 10.63 15.85 17.51
CA VAL A 323 10.31 14.82 18.52
C VAL A 323 11.53 14.51 19.37
N LEU A 324 12.69 14.33 18.74
CA LEU A 324 13.95 13.91 19.41
C LEU A 324 14.48 14.98 20.33
N ILE A 325 14.60 16.24 19.86
CA ILE A 325 15.25 17.32 20.64
C ILE A 325 14.54 17.56 21.97
N PRO A 326 13.19 17.75 22.03
CA PRO A 326 12.53 17.98 23.32
C PRO A 326 12.64 16.78 24.28
N ALA A 327 12.47 15.55 23.74
CA ALA A 327 12.51 14.35 24.56
C ALA A 327 13.88 14.15 25.23
N ILE A 328 14.95 14.21 24.44
CA ILE A 328 16.31 13.98 24.92
C ILE A 328 16.81 15.14 25.80
N LYS A 329 16.57 16.38 25.42
CA LYS A 329 16.96 17.54 26.26
C LYS A 329 16.25 17.54 27.61
N THR A 330 14.96 17.19 27.64
CA THR A 330 14.23 17.04 28.91
C THR A 330 14.84 15.93 29.78
N PHE A 331 15.17 14.79 29.16
CA PHE A 331 15.83 13.69 29.85
C PHE A 331 17.20 14.10 30.45
N LEU A 332 18.00 14.87 29.70
CA LEU A 332 19.31 15.38 30.16
C LEU A 332 19.20 16.57 31.11
N GLY A 333 18.00 17.09 31.40
CA GLY A 333 17.81 18.29 32.19
C GLY A 333 18.29 19.59 31.51
N GLU A 334 18.40 19.59 30.19
CA GLU A 334 18.84 20.72 29.40
C GLU A 334 17.69 21.65 29.03
N PRO A 335 17.96 22.98 28.87
CA PRO A 335 16.94 23.91 28.41
C PRO A 335 16.49 23.57 26.98
N LEU A 336 15.18 23.62 26.76
CA LEU A 336 14.61 23.46 25.43
C LEU A 336 14.96 24.65 24.54
N PRO A 337 15.18 24.46 23.24
CA PRO A 337 15.35 25.55 22.31
C PRO A 337 14.10 26.44 22.32
N PRO A 338 14.25 27.75 22.09
CA PRO A 338 13.10 28.66 22.03
C PRO A 338 12.12 28.15 20.96
N THR A 339 10.86 27.98 21.37
CA THR A 339 9.81 27.57 20.43
C THR A 339 9.61 28.68 19.41
N THR A 340 9.95 28.43 18.17
CA THR A 340 9.61 29.35 17.08
C THR A 340 8.09 29.30 16.93
N THR A 341 7.42 30.33 17.41
CA THR A 341 5.98 30.51 17.22
C THR A 341 5.73 30.91 15.77
N TYR A 342 5.48 29.95 14.92
CA TYR A 342 4.87 30.24 13.62
C TYR A 342 3.43 30.73 13.84
N PRO A 343 2.92 31.69 13.03
CA PRO A 343 1.50 32.00 13.05
C PRO A 343 0.71 30.70 12.95
N LYS A 344 -0.19 30.45 13.92
CA LYS A 344 -1.09 29.29 13.83
C LYS A 344 -2.01 29.50 12.63
N PHE A 345 -1.65 28.90 11.51
CA PHE A 345 -2.58 28.68 10.43
C PHE A 345 -3.38 27.42 10.81
N ASP A 346 -4.68 27.57 11.01
CA ASP A 346 -5.57 26.42 10.99
C ASP A 346 -5.60 25.91 9.55
N PRO A 347 -4.92 24.80 9.23
CA PRO A 347 -4.94 24.29 7.87
C PRO A 347 -6.36 23.87 7.55
N PHE A 348 -6.89 24.36 6.43
CA PHE A 348 -8.17 23.90 5.95
C PHE A 348 -8.09 22.38 5.67
N PRO A 349 -8.91 21.54 6.32
CA PRO A 349 -8.82 20.09 6.14
C PRO A 349 -9.12 19.73 4.69
N ARG A 350 -8.25 18.93 4.07
CA ARG A 350 -8.37 18.43 2.71
C ARG A 350 -8.41 16.90 2.73
N PRO A 351 -9.53 16.30 3.17
CA PRO A 351 -9.64 14.86 3.15
C PRO A 351 -9.58 14.36 1.69
N PRO A 352 -9.08 13.13 1.45
CA PRO A 352 -9.09 12.56 0.12
C PRO A 352 -10.54 12.42 -0.37
N THR A 353 -10.76 12.73 -1.66
CA THR A 353 -12.06 12.67 -2.32
C THR A 353 -11.97 11.86 -3.61
N MET A 354 -13.11 11.34 -4.09
CA MET A 354 -13.16 10.74 -5.43
C MET A 354 -12.89 11.79 -6.49
N CYS A 355 -12.24 11.41 -7.58
CA CYS A 355 -12.00 12.28 -8.74
C CYS A 355 -13.31 12.77 -9.36
N ALA A 356 -13.30 13.92 -10.06
CA ALA A 356 -14.43 14.36 -10.86
C ALA A 356 -14.81 13.25 -11.87
N ALA A 357 -16.09 12.92 -11.93
CA ALA A 357 -16.63 11.82 -12.75
C ALA A 357 -16.07 10.41 -12.42
N CYS A 358 -15.59 10.18 -11.21
CA CYS A 358 -15.21 8.82 -10.81
C CYS A 358 -16.39 7.84 -10.99
N PRO A 359 -16.18 6.67 -11.64
CA PRO A 359 -17.28 5.73 -11.91
C PRO A 359 -17.91 5.16 -10.64
N HIS A 360 -17.19 5.15 -9.53
CA HIS A 360 -17.70 4.66 -8.25
C HIS A 360 -18.82 5.54 -7.66
N MET A 361 -18.88 6.83 -8.04
CA MET A 361 -19.88 7.76 -7.50
C MET A 361 -21.32 7.32 -7.75
N GLY A 362 -21.64 6.79 -8.93
CA GLY A 362 -22.99 6.34 -9.26
C GLY A 362 -23.49 5.20 -8.38
N VAL A 363 -22.58 4.30 -7.99
CA VAL A 363 -22.86 3.20 -7.06
C VAL A 363 -23.13 3.76 -5.66
N TYR A 364 -22.25 4.61 -5.15
CA TYR A 364 -22.40 5.18 -3.80
C TYR A 364 -23.57 6.14 -3.68
N TYR A 365 -23.88 6.90 -4.73
CA TYR A 365 -25.10 7.69 -4.79
C TYR A 365 -26.36 6.80 -4.60
N SER A 366 -26.37 5.63 -5.23
CA SER A 366 -27.49 4.68 -5.12
C SER A 366 -27.53 3.99 -3.75
N LEU A 367 -26.38 3.53 -3.24
CA LEU A 367 -26.27 2.88 -1.91
C LEU A 367 -26.64 3.84 -0.78
N ALA A 368 -26.23 5.10 -0.85
CA ALA A 368 -26.58 6.14 0.13
C ALA A 368 -28.10 6.32 0.26
N ARG A 369 -28.83 6.23 -0.85
CA ARG A 369 -30.30 6.30 -0.87
C ARG A 369 -30.98 5.06 -0.29
N MET A 370 -30.27 3.93 -0.27
CA MET A 370 -30.76 2.65 0.29
C MET A 370 -30.24 2.39 1.72
N ARG A 371 -29.48 3.30 2.29
CA ARG A 371 -28.71 3.12 3.54
C ARG A 371 -29.50 2.53 4.71
N LYS A 372 -30.78 2.83 4.81
CA LYS A 372 -31.66 2.30 5.87
C LYS A 372 -31.98 0.81 5.70
N ASN A 373 -31.89 0.29 4.47
CA ASN A 373 -32.34 -1.05 4.09
C ASN A 373 -31.20 -2.02 3.78
N VAL A 374 -29.93 -1.55 3.85
CA VAL A 374 -28.75 -2.34 3.51
C VAL A 374 -27.67 -2.23 4.57
N GLN A 375 -26.90 -3.31 4.75
CA GLN A 375 -25.61 -3.35 5.43
C GLN A 375 -24.54 -3.52 4.35
N ILE A 376 -23.48 -2.70 4.40
CA ILE A 376 -22.54 -2.59 3.29
C ILE A 376 -21.13 -2.88 3.77
N SER A 377 -20.62 -4.07 3.43
CA SER A 377 -19.22 -4.44 3.64
C SER A 377 -18.38 -3.93 2.46
N GLY A 378 -17.45 -3.04 2.74
CA GLY A 378 -16.52 -2.48 1.76
C GLY A 378 -15.17 -3.16 1.76
N ASP A 379 -14.38 -2.85 0.75
CA ASP A 379 -13.03 -3.32 0.57
C ASP A 379 -12.04 -2.16 0.43
N ILE A 380 -10.73 -2.47 0.28
CA ILE A 380 -9.66 -1.49 0.17
C ILE A 380 -9.42 -1.11 -1.29
N GLY A 381 -9.57 0.16 -1.60
CA GLY A 381 -9.36 0.76 -2.92
C GLY A 381 -9.92 2.19 -2.96
N CYS A 382 -9.93 2.86 -4.12
CA CYS A 382 -10.53 4.20 -4.27
C CYS A 382 -11.99 4.25 -3.80
N TYR A 383 -12.70 3.16 -3.91
CA TYR A 383 -14.09 3.01 -3.48
C TYR A 383 -14.25 3.00 -1.94
N THR A 384 -13.18 2.83 -1.14
CA THR A 384 -13.22 3.06 0.32
C THR A 384 -13.68 4.48 0.66
N LEU A 385 -13.43 5.44 -0.23
CA LEU A 385 -13.87 6.84 -0.07
C LEU A 385 -15.40 6.99 -0.04
N GLY A 386 -16.16 5.96 -0.45
CA GLY A 386 -17.61 5.90 -0.26
C GLY A 386 -18.07 5.90 1.21
N ALA A 387 -17.17 5.67 2.16
CA ALA A 387 -17.41 5.84 3.60
C ALA A 387 -17.60 7.30 4.01
N GLY A 388 -17.08 8.25 3.22
CA GLY A 388 -17.12 9.68 3.50
C GLY A 388 -18.39 10.38 2.99
N HIS A 389 -18.52 11.66 3.39
CA HIS A 389 -19.57 12.54 2.89
C HIS A 389 -19.39 12.78 1.36
N PRO A 390 -20.49 12.85 0.56
CA PRO A 390 -21.90 12.89 0.96
C PRO A 390 -22.56 11.51 1.11
N TRP A 391 -21.87 10.40 0.79
CA TRP A 391 -22.50 9.08 0.69
C TRP A 391 -22.68 8.39 2.04
N ASN A 392 -21.63 8.35 2.86
CA ASN A 392 -21.58 7.59 4.12
C ASN A 392 -22.12 6.16 3.92
N ALA A 393 -21.70 5.49 2.85
CA ALA A 393 -22.30 4.28 2.32
C ALA A 393 -21.38 3.05 2.42
N LEU A 394 -20.61 2.97 3.50
CA LEU A 394 -19.88 1.77 3.91
C LEU A 394 -20.03 1.58 5.42
N ASP A 395 -20.13 0.32 5.87
CA ASP A 395 -20.17 -0.06 7.28
C ASP A 395 -18.85 -0.63 7.78
N SER A 396 -18.06 -1.21 6.89
CA SER A 396 -16.77 -1.81 7.24
C SER A 396 -15.79 -1.78 6.09
N THR A 397 -14.50 -1.71 6.42
CA THR A 397 -13.36 -2.02 5.55
C THR A 397 -12.24 -2.53 6.46
N ILE A 398 -11.71 -3.73 6.20
CA ILE A 398 -10.70 -4.36 7.07
C ILE A 398 -9.39 -4.59 6.31
N SER A 399 -9.40 -5.43 5.26
CA SER A 399 -8.23 -5.75 4.45
C SER A 399 -8.64 -6.01 3.00
N MET A 400 -7.68 -6.03 2.07
CA MET A 400 -7.97 -6.31 0.67
C MET A 400 -8.58 -7.70 0.50
N GLY A 401 -9.75 -7.76 -0.21
CA GLY A 401 -10.50 -8.97 -0.45
C GLY A 401 -11.45 -9.38 0.68
N ALA A 402 -11.44 -8.69 1.83
CA ALA A 402 -12.21 -9.10 3.00
C ALA A 402 -13.72 -8.83 2.91
N SER A 403 -14.16 -7.92 2.02
CA SER A 403 -15.57 -7.51 1.93
C SER A 403 -16.54 -8.68 1.79
N MET A 404 -16.16 -9.70 1.05
CA MET A 404 -16.98 -10.88 0.77
C MET A 404 -17.16 -11.75 2.01
N GLY A 405 -16.06 -12.11 2.70
CA GLY A 405 -16.11 -12.92 3.92
C GLY A 405 -16.85 -12.21 5.05
N ILE A 406 -16.62 -10.89 5.21
CA ILE A 406 -17.32 -10.06 6.18
C ILE A 406 -18.83 -10.02 5.88
N ALA A 407 -19.20 -9.82 4.60
CA ALA A 407 -20.60 -9.81 4.18
C ALA A 407 -21.28 -11.15 4.45
N LEU A 408 -20.61 -12.27 4.18
CA LEU A 408 -21.14 -13.60 4.52
C LEU A 408 -21.33 -13.74 6.04
N GLY A 409 -20.36 -13.30 6.85
CA GLY A 409 -20.49 -13.27 8.30
C GLY A 409 -21.68 -12.44 8.77
N MET A 410 -21.89 -11.24 8.19
CA MET A 410 -23.06 -10.38 8.46
C MET A 410 -24.38 -11.07 8.09
N ASP A 411 -24.40 -11.81 6.94
CA ASP A 411 -25.57 -12.58 6.53
C ASP A 411 -25.91 -13.72 7.50
N LYS A 412 -24.91 -14.43 8.00
CA LYS A 412 -25.12 -15.55 8.93
C LYS A 412 -25.43 -15.10 10.38
N ALA A 413 -25.08 -13.87 10.74
CA ALA A 413 -25.25 -13.30 12.09
C ALA A 413 -26.35 -12.23 12.17
N ARG A 414 -27.48 -12.43 11.45
CA ARG A 414 -28.61 -11.49 11.46
C ARG A 414 -29.29 -11.45 12.83
N SER A 415 -29.54 -10.23 13.33
CA SER A 415 -30.35 -9.98 14.53
C SER A 415 -31.77 -9.55 14.16
N GLU A 416 -32.64 -9.40 15.14
CA GLU A 416 -34.00 -8.84 14.96
C GLU A 416 -33.98 -7.44 14.31
N GLU A 417 -32.94 -6.63 14.58
CA GLU A 417 -32.78 -5.28 14.01
C GLU A 417 -32.25 -5.29 12.56
N THR A 418 -31.60 -6.39 12.15
CA THR A 418 -30.91 -6.49 10.83
C THR A 418 -31.52 -7.54 9.91
N LYS A 419 -32.48 -8.35 10.38
CA LYS A 419 -33.07 -9.47 9.61
C LYS A 419 -33.66 -9.04 8.26
N ASP A 420 -34.23 -7.81 8.20
CA ASP A 420 -34.86 -7.27 7.00
C ASP A 420 -33.91 -6.40 6.14
N LYS A 421 -32.65 -6.22 6.57
CA LYS A 421 -31.66 -5.50 5.79
C LYS A 421 -30.94 -6.45 4.84
N ALA A 422 -30.83 -6.05 3.59
CA ALA A 422 -29.98 -6.78 2.64
C ALA A 422 -28.49 -6.58 2.95
N VAL A 423 -27.67 -7.59 2.68
CA VAL A 423 -26.22 -7.49 2.83
C VAL A 423 -25.58 -7.29 1.46
N VAL A 424 -24.74 -6.27 1.35
CA VAL A 424 -24.04 -5.89 0.14
C VAL A 424 -22.54 -5.92 0.38
N ALA A 425 -21.78 -6.57 -0.49
CA ALA A 425 -20.33 -6.49 -0.54
C ALA A 425 -19.90 -5.60 -1.71
N VAL A 426 -18.96 -4.68 -1.48
CA VAL A 426 -18.41 -3.80 -2.52
C VAL A 426 -16.92 -4.04 -2.66
N ILE A 427 -16.46 -4.33 -3.88
CA ILE A 427 -15.07 -4.66 -4.19
C ILE A 427 -14.67 -4.10 -5.56
N GLY A 428 -13.42 -3.67 -5.74
CA GLY A 428 -12.89 -3.28 -7.05
C GLY A 428 -12.45 -4.48 -7.88
N ASP A 429 -12.27 -4.28 -9.18
CA ASP A 429 -11.83 -5.29 -10.16
C ASP A 429 -10.48 -5.92 -9.81
N SER A 430 -9.45 -5.11 -9.58
CA SER A 430 -8.12 -5.58 -9.16
C SER A 430 -8.19 -6.33 -7.83
N THR A 431 -8.90 -5.81 -6.84
CA THR A 431 -9.05 -6.43 -5.52
C THR A 431 -9.86 -7.74 -5.59
N PHE A 432 -10.84 -7.82 -6.51
CA PHE A 432 -11.57 -9.07 -6.78
C PHE A 432 -10.63 -10.18 -7.29
N LEU A 433 -9.73 -9.83 -8.22
CA LEU A 433 -8.72 -10.78 -8.72
C LEU A 433 -7.64 -11.08 -7.68
N HIS A 434 -7.36 -10.14 -6.78
CA HIS A 434 -6.37 -10.31 -5.71
C HIS A 434 -6.80 -11.38 -4.70
N MET A 435 -7.94 -11.22 -4.04
CA MET A 435 -8.43 -12.12 -2.99
C MET A 435 -9.97 -12.29 -2.97
N GLY A 436 -10.70 -11.60 -3.85
CA GLY A 436 -12.16 -11.62 -3.83
C GLY A 436 -12.77 -12.88 -4.44
N MET A 437 -12.10 -13.52 -5.39
CA MET A 437 -12.62 -14.73 -6.05
C MET A 437 -12.92 -15.86 -5.06
N GLN A 438 -12.02 -16.09 -4.10
CA GLN A 438 -12.19 -17.09 -3.04
C GLN A 438 -13.36 -16.75 -2.13
N GLY A 439 -13.53 -15.46 -1.80
CA GLY A 439 -14.65 -14.99 -0.99
C GLY A 439 -15.99 -15.15 -1.68
N LEU A 440 -16.08 -14.93 -3.01
CA LEU A 440 -17.30 -15.18 -3.77
C LEU A 440 -17.62 -16.67 -3.84
N LEU A 441 -16.61 -17.51 -4.09
CA LEU A 441 -16.77 -18.97 -4.08
C LEU A 441 -17.30 -19.47 -2.73
N ASP A 442 -16.78 -18.89 -1.62
CA ASP A 442 -17.24 -19.24 -0.27
C ASP A 442 -18.70 -18.81 -0.02
N ILE A 443 -19.10 -17.61 -0.48
CA ILE A 443 -20.49 -17.15 -0.43
C ILE A 443 -21.41 -18.13 -1.18
N VAL A 444 -21.05 -18.53 -2.40
CA VAL A 444 -21.84 -19.47 -3.21
C VAL A 444 -21.91 -20.83 -2.54
N TYR A 445 -20.78 -21.40 -2.12
CA TYR A 445 -20.67 -22.70 -1.48
C TYR A 445 -21.52 -22.79 -0.21
N ASN A 446 -21.49 -21.72 0.61
CA ASN A 446 -22.21 -21.64 1.87
C ASN A 446 -23.61 -21.00 1.74
N ARG A 447 -24.12 -20.83 0.52
CA ARG A 447 -25.46 -20.30 0.25
C ARG A 447 -25.72 -18.98 0.98
N GLY A 448 -24.80 -18.02 0.83
CA GLY A 448 -24.92 -16.68 1.39
C GLY A 448 -25.97 -15.86 0.64
N ASN A 449 -26.77 -15.10 1.39
CA ASN A 449 -27.69 -14.11 0.83
C ASN A 449 -27.00 -12.74 0.78
N VAL A 450 -26.09 -12.57 -0.19
CA VAL A 450 -25.24 -11.39 -0.36
C VAL A 450 -25.30 -10.91 -1.81
N THR A 451 -25.51 -9.61 -1.99
CA THR A 451 -25.36 -8.96 -3.29
C THR A 451 -23.95 -8.38 -3.39
N VAL A 452 -23.16 -8.84 -4.36
CA VAL A 452 -21.78 -8.39 -4.59
C VAL A 452 -21.74 -7.36 -5.69
N LEU A 453 -21.10 -6.22 -5.44
CA LEU A 453 -20.83 -5.15 -6.41
C LEU A 453 -19.35 -5.18 -6.79
N ILE A 454 -19.03 -5.65 -8.01
CA ILE A 454 -17.68 -5.57 -8.57
C ILE A 454 -17.58 -4.27 -9.36
N LEU A 455 -16.71 -3.37 -8.91
CA LEU A 455 -16.52 -2.05 -9.51
C LEU A 455 -15.36 -2.12 -10.52
N ASP A 456 -15.67 -2.52 -11.78
CA ASP A 456 -14.69 -2.63 -12.85
C ASP A 456 -14.37 -1.24 -13.43
N ASN A 457 -13.27 -0.66 -12.99
CA ASN A 457 -12.72 0.60 -13.50
C ASN A 457 -11.47 0.41 -14.38
N ARG A 458 -11.11 -0.82 -14.69
CA ARG A 458 -10.00 -1.24 -15.57
C ARG A 458 -8.64 -0.72 -15.11
N THR A 459 -8.40 -0.62 -13.80
CA THR A 459 -7.09 -0.23 -13.26
C THR A 459 -7.00 -0.45 -11.77
N THR A 460 -5.80 -0.71 -11.25
CA THR A 460 -5.48 -0.60 -9.82
C THR A 460 -5.27 0.88 -9.48
N GLY A 461 -6.39 1.62 -9.29
CA GLY A 461 -6.39 3.09 -9.32
C GLY A 461 -5.67 3.77 -8.16
N MET A 462 -5.78 3.24 -6.93
CA MET A 462 -5.31 3.90 -5.71
C MET A 462 -3.78 4.00 -5.64
N THR A 463 -3.06 3.08 -6.25
CA THR A 463 -1.59 2.99 -6.21
C THR A 463 -0.90 3.65 -7.40
N GLY A 464 -1.65 4.31 -8.31
CA GLY A 464 -1.09 5.04 -9.44
C GLY A 464 -1.61 4.62 -10.82
N GLY A 465 -2.51 3.62 -10.89
CA GLY A 465 -3.14 3.24 -12.16
C GLY A 465 -2.50 2.03 -12.85
N GLN A 466 -1.99 1.06 -12.08
CA GLN A 466 -1.33 -0.12 -12.62
C GLN A 466 -2.30 -1.08 -13.32
N ASN A 467 -1.77 -1.76 -14.33
CA ASN A 467 -2.48 -2.81 -15.03
C ASN A 467 -2.63 -4.08 -14.18
N HIS A 468 -3.66 -4.86 -14.48
CA HIS A 468 -3.92 -6.17 -13.86
C HIS A 468 -4.61 -7.10 -14.88
N ALA A 469 -4.81 -8.37 -14.56
CA ALA A 469 -5.35 -9.36 -15.50
C ALA A 469 -6.75 -9.00 -16.08
N GLY A 470 -7.50 -8.09 -15.48
CA GLY A 470 -8.77 -7.57 -16.00
C GLY A 470 -8.62 -6.44 -17.02
N THR A 471 -7.42 -5.86 -17.20
CA THR A 471 -7.20 -4.77 -18.17
C THR A 471 -6.86 -5.28 -19.57
N GLY A 472 -6.23 -6.46 -19.67
CA GLY A 472 -5.70 -6.99 -20.92
C GLY A 472 -4.35 -6.38 -21.33
N LYS A 473 -3.65 -5.77 -20.36
CA LYS A 473 -2.32 -5.18 -20.54
C LYS A 473 -1.37 -5.69 -19.46
N GLY A 474 -0.15 -6.02 -19.87
CA GLY A 474 0.96 -6.35 -18.97
C GLY A 474 1.60 -5.13 -18.34
N LEU A 475 2.64 -5.33 -17.52
CA LEU A 475 3.39 -4.26 -16.85
C LEU A 475 3.99 -3.26 -17.85
N ASN A 476 4.51 -3.74 -18.96
CA ASN A 476 5.13 -2.92 -20.02
C ASN A 476 4.12 -2.39 -21.07
N GLY A 477 2.81 -2.57 -20.82
CA GLY A 477 1.75 -2.14 -21.75
C GLY A 477 1.50 -3.08 -22.92
N ASP A 478 2.16 -4.24 -22.98
CA ASP A 478 1.95 -5.29 -23.96
C ASP A 478 0.58 -5.95 -23.80
N ASP A 479 0.02 -6.45 -24.91
CA ASP A 479 -1.28 -7.12 -24.88
C ASP A 479 -1.18 -8.48 -24.19
N THR A 480 -2.09 -8.73 -23.24
CA THR A 480 -2.22 -10.00 -22.52
C THR A 480 -3.67 -10.51 -22.53
N PRO A 481 -3.90 -11.80 -22.28
CA PRO A 481 -5.25 -12.29 -22.10
C PRO A 481 -6.01 -11.52 -21.04
N ARG A 482 -7.22 -11.07 -21.37
CA ARG A 482 -8.09 -10.33 -20.46
C ARG A 482 -9.07 -11.26 -19.77
N VAL A 483 -9.22 -11.12 -18.46
CA VAL A 483 -10.26 -11.82 -17.69
C VAL A 483 -11.64 -11.24 -18.02
N ASP A 484 -12.58 -12.11 -18.38
CA ASP A 484 -13.99 -11.77 -18.48
C ASP A 484 -14.68 -12.01 -17.12
N PHE A 485 -15.02 -10.93 -16.43
CA PHE A 485 -15.62 -11.03 -15.09
C PHE A 485 -16.99 -11.72 -15.09
N VAL A 486 -17.79 -11.61 -16.16
CA VAL A 486 -19.10 -12.29 -16.23
C VAL A 486 -18.90 -13.80 -16.26
N ARG A 487 -18.04 -14.28 -17.17
CA ARG A 487 -17.71 -15.72 -17.27
C ARG A 487 -17.03 -16.25 -16.01
N LEU A 488 -16.15 -15.45 -15.40
CA LEU A 488 -15.47 -15.84 -14.17
C LEU A 488 -16.47 -16.01 -13.02
N VAL A 489 -17.38 -15.07 -12.83
CA VAL A 489 -18.41 -15.10 -11.77
C VAL A 489 -19.38 -16.27 -11.99
N GLU A 490 -19.76 -16.54 -13.25
CA GLU A 490 -20.58 -17.72 -13.61
C GLU A 490 -19.82 -19.01 -13.28
N ALA A 491 -18.54 -19.11 -13.63
CA ALA A 491 -17.71 -20.27 -13.33
C ALA A 491 -17.52 -20.51 -11.82
N LEU A 492 -17.60 -19.45 -11.00
CA LEU A 492 -17.61 -19.55 -9.53
C LEU A 492 -18.98 -20.01 -8.95
N GLY A 493 -19.98 -20.24 -9.81
CA GLY A 493 -21.27 -20.84 -9.45
C GLY A 493 -22.40 -19.86 -9.22
N VAL A 494 -22.25 -18.59 -9.55
CA VAL A 494 -23.36 -17.64 -9.55
C VAL A 494 -24.26 -17.90 -10.77
N LYS A 495 -25.56 -17.99 -10.55
CA LYS A 495 -26.52 -18.24 -11.64
C LYS A 495 -26.51 -17.10 -12.66
N PRO A 496 -26.57 -17.39 -13.98
CA PRO A 496 -26.54 -16.34 -15.02
C PRO A 496 -27.59 -15.24 -14.85
N GLU A 497 -28.81 -15.58 -14.41
CA GLU A 497 -29.90 -14.63 -14.16
C GLU A 497 -29.66 -13.73 -12.92
N ARG A 498 -28.64 -14.07 -12.11
CA ARG A 498 -28.21 -13.30 -10.93
C ARG A 498 -26.97 -12.46 -11.20
N ILE A 499 -26.48 -12.43 -12.43
CA ILE A 499 -25.35 -11.63 -12.87
C ILE A 499 -25.86 -10.45 -13.71
N SER A 500 -25.55 -9.24 -13.30
CA SER A 500 -25.91 -8.02 -14.02
C SER A 500 -24.66 -7.23 -14.36
N LYS A 501 -24.52 -6.79 -15.62
CA LYS A 501 -23.47 -5.84 -16.04
C LYS A 501 -24.11 -4.53 -16.44
N ILE A 502 -23.68 -3.42 -15.78
CA ILE A 502 -24.32 -2.11 -15.91
C ILE A 502 -23.31 -0.96 -16.02
N ASP A 503 -23.73 0.15 -16.62
CA ASP A 503 -22.97 1.40 -16.62
C ASP A 503 -23.26 2.20 -15.32
N PRO A 504 -22.25 2.47 -14.49
CA PRO A 504 -22.43 3.20 -13.24
C PRO A 504 -22.80 4.69 -13.42
N TYR A 505 -22.68 5.24 -14.62
CA TYR A 505 -23.08 6.62 -14.88
C TYR A 505 -24.60 6.77 -15.08
N VAL A 506 -25.32 5.68 -15.34
CA VAL A 506 -26.79 5.70 -15.51
C VAL A 506 -27.45 5.44 -14.15
N LEU A 507 -27.63 6.50 -13.35
CA LEU A 507 -28.07 6.43 -11.95
C LEU A 507 -29.39 5.65 -11.74
N PRO A 508 -30.44 5.82 -12.57
CA PRO A 508 -31.67 5.04 -12.41
C PRO A 508 -31.47 3.53 -12.63
N VAL A 509 -30.58 3.14 -13.55
CA VAL A 509 -30.27 1.72 -13.80
C VAL A 509 -29.54 1.13 -12.61
N VAL A 510 -28.52 1.84 -12.09
CA VAL A 510 -27.77 1.40 -10.90
C VAL A 510 -28.71 1.18 -9.72
N PHE A 511 -29.53 2.18 -9.39
CA PHE A 511 -30.47 2.10 -8.26
C PHE A 511 -31.47 0.96 -8.40
N LYS A 512 -32.10 0.83 -9.58
CA LYS A 512 -33.09 -0.22 -9.84
C LYS A 512 -32.48 -1.61 -9.79
N THR A 513 -31.28 -1.79 -10.34
CA THR A 513 -30.59 -3.07 -10.34
C THR A 513 -30.20 -3.49 -8.92
N ILE A 514 -29.58 -2.62 -8.14
CA ILE A 514 -29.24 -2.93 -6.73
C ILE A 514 -30.51 -3.27 -5.95
N LYS A 515 -31.58 -2.47 -6.09
CA LYS A 515 -32.85 -2.72 -5.40
C LYS A 515 -33.49 -4.05 -5.78
N ARG A 516 -33.43 -4.45 -7.05
CA ARG A 516 -33.95 -5.74 -7.53
C ARG A 516 -33.15 -6.89 -6.96
N GLU A 517 -31.81 -6.83 -7.07
CA GLU A 517 -30.94 -7.92 -6.66
C GLU A 517 -30.95 -8.14 -5.14
N THR A 518 -30.97 -7.07 -4.36
CA THR A 518 -31.04 -7.13 -2.90
C THR A 518 -32.39 -7.63 -2.36
N ALA A 519 -33.44 -7.66 -3.16
CA ALA A 519 -34.76 -8.16 -2.77
C ALA A 519 -34.90 -9.69 -2.90
N ILE A 520 -33.95 -10.35 -3.58
CA ILE A 520 -33.99 -11.80 -3.82
C ILE A 520 -33.02 -12.51 -2.86
N PRO A 521 -33.47 -13.48 -2.04
CA PRO A 521 -32.67 -14.07 -0.97
C PRO A 521 -31.69 -15.14 -1.48
N GLU A 522 -30.81 -14.78 -2.38
CA GLU A 522 -29.70 -15.60 -2.87
C GLU A 522 -28.54 -14.72 -3.31
N VAL A 523 -27.36 -15.34 -3.52
CA VAL A 523 -26.19 -14.61 -4.02
C VAL A 523 -26.47 -14.00 -5.39
N SER A 524 -26.05 -12.73 -5.56
CA SER A 524 -26.09 -12.03 -6.83
C SER A 524 -24.84 -11.18 -7.04
N VAL A 525 -24.47 -10.95 -8.29
CA VAL A 525 -23.31 -10.13 -8.64
C VAL A 525 -23.70 -9.05 -9.64
N ILE A 526 -23.37 -7.83 -9.31
CA ILE A 526 -23.54 -6.67 -10.20
C ILE A 526 -22.14 -6.16 -10.55
N ILE A 527 -21.80 -6.20 -11.84
CA ILE A 527 -20.53 -5.70 -12.36
C ILE A 527 -20.79 -4.33 -12.96
N THR A 528 -20.17 -3.28 -12.41
CA THR A 528 -20.23 -1.95 -13.03
C THR A 528 -19.01 -1.78 -13.94
N ASP A 529 -19.21 -1.45 -15.20
CA ASP A 529 -18.14 -1.38 -16.21
C ASP A 529 -17.99 0.05 -16.75
N ARG A 530 -16.99 0.77 -16.27
CA ARG A 530 -16.63 2.09 -16.77
C ARG A 530 -15.17 2.42 -16.43
N PRO A 531 -14.33 2.83 -17.40
CA PRO A 531 -12.92 3.13 -17.15
C PRO A 531 -12.72 4.23 -16.11
N CYS A 532 -11.64 4.09 -15.32
CA CYS A 532 -11.17 5.17 -14.46
C CYS A 532 -10.88 6.43 -15.26
N VAL A 533 -11.29 7.58 -14.76
CA VAL A 533 -11.12 8.89 -15.43
C VAL A 533 -9.65 9.30 -15.62
N LEU A 534 -8.73 8.65 -14.90
CA LEU A 534 -7.28 8.87 -15.01
C LEU A 534 -6.60 7.83 -15.92
N SER A 535 -7.34 6.83 -16.42
CA SER A 535 -6.78 5.80 -17.29
C SER A 535 -6.77 6.22 -18.75
N GLU A 536 -5.88 5.62 -19.54
CA GLU A 536 -5.80 5.79 -20.99
C GLU A 536 -7.09 5.34 -21.73
N PHE A 537 -7.91 4.51 -21.10
CA PHE A 537 -9.16 4.00 -21.64
C PHE A 537 -10.33 4.99 -21.51
N TYR A 538 -10.13 6.13 -20.83
CA TYR A 538 -11.18 7.11 -20.59
C TYR A 538 -11.25 8.15 -21.72
N THR A 539 -12.46 8.38 -22.23
CA THR A 539 -12.73 9.44 -23.20
C THR A 539 -13.42 10.60 -22.52
N LYS A 540 -12.78 11.77 -22.48
CA LYS A 540 -13.36 13.01 -21.96
C LYS A 540 -14.42 13.52 -22.92
N ILE A 541 -15.59 13.90 -22.34
CA ILE A 541 -16.71 14.49 -23.06
C ILE A 541 -16.81 15.99 -22.72
N GLU A 542 -17.63 16.76 -23.46
CA GLU A 542 -17.85 18.16 -23.16
C GLU A 542 -18.38 18.39 -21.73
N PRO A 543 -17.87 19.41 -21.03
CA PRO A 543 -18.29 19.70 -19.66
C PRO A 543 -19.75 20.21 -19.60
N TYR A 544 -20.34 20.09 -18.42
CA TYR A 544 -21.63 20.64 -18.08
C TYR A 544 -21.50 21.96 -17.31
N LYS A 545 -22.57 22.78 -17.34
CA LYS A 545 -22.75 24.00 -16.54
C LYS A 545 -24.14 24.05 -15.94
N VAL A 546 -24.32 24.81 -14.88
CA VAL A 546 -25.63 25.11 -14.29
C VAL A 546 -26.19 26.39 -14.93
N ILE A 547 -27.46 26.36 -15.29
CA ILE A 547 -28.22 27.55 -15.64
C ILE A 547 -28.81 28.13 -14.35
N ASP A 548 -28.34 29.31 -13.95
CA ASP A 548 -28.69 29.91 -12.65
C ASP A 548 -30.22 30.14 -12.51
N ASP A 549 -30.88 30.60 -13.53
CA ASP A 549 -32.33 30.91 -13.52
C ASP A 549 -33.21 29.65 -13.39
N ASP A 550 -32.74 28.52 -13.88
CA ASP A 550 -33.42 27.23 -13.78
C ASP A 550 -33.12 26.48 -12.50
N CYS A 551 -32.06 26.87 -11.79
CA CYS A 551 -31.62 26.19 -10.56
C CYS A 551 -32.52 26.57 -9.38
N THR A 552 -33.19 25.58 -8.79
CA THR A 552 -34.07 25.77 -7.61
C THR A 552 -33.35 25.70 -6.26
N GLY A 553 -32.04 25.51 -6.23
CA GLY A 553 -31.26 25.37 -5.00
C GLY A 553 -31.55 24.09 -4.22
N CYS A 554 -32.10 23.05 -4.85
CA CYS A 554 -32.47 21.79 -4.18
C CYS A 554 -31.28 20.97 -3.68
N GLY A 555 -30.05 21.19 -4.21
CA GLY A 555 -28.82 20.54 -3.79
C GLY A 555 -28.67 19.05 -4.19
N ASN A 556 -29.60 18.48 -4.98
CA ASN A 556 -29.56 17.07 -5.36
C ASN A 556 -28.28 16.68 -6.11
N CYS A 557 -27.74 17.56 -6.95
CA CYS A 557 -26.50 17.34 -7.67
C CYS A 557 -25.26 17.23 -6.74
N ILE A 558 -25.30 17.88 -5.56
CA ILE A 558 -24.24 17.78 -4.54
C ILE A 558 -24.12 16.34 -4.02
N ASN A 559 -25.26 15.63 -3.90
CA ASN A 559 -25.28 14.27 -3.40
C ASN A 559 -24.62 13.25 -4.35
N VAL A 560 -24.36 13.64 -5.61
CA VAL A 560 -23.49 12.85 -6.52
C VAL A 560 -22.06 12.79 -5.99
N GLY A 561 -21.62 13.81 -5.23
CA GLY A 561 -20.30 13.86 -4.60
C GLY A 561 -19.17 14.27 -5.53
N CYS A 562 -19.49 14.82 -6.70
CA CYS A 562 -18.49 15.25 -7.67
C CYS A 562 -17.78 16.54 -7.20
N PRO A 563 -16.43 16.55 -7.08
CA PRO A 563 -15.69 17.74 -6.63
C PRO A 563 -15.76 18.93 -7.61
N ALA A 564 -16.17 18.70 -8.87
CA ALA A 564 -16.42 19.78 -9.81
C ALA A 564 -17.71 20.58 -9.46
N ILE A 565 -18.58 20.06 -8.59
CA ILE A 565 -19.83 20.71 -8.19
C ILE A 565 -19.62 21.42 -6.85
N THR A 566 -19.78 22.73 -6.83
CA THR A 566 -19.64 23.54 -5.61
C THR A 566 -20.88 24.37 -5.34
N VAL A 567 -21.09 24.76 -4.08
CA VAL A 567 -22.16 25.70 -3.69
C VAL A 567 -21.72 27.11 -4.03
N LYS A 568 -22.45 27.76 -4.94
CA LYS A 568 -22.22 29.16 -5.33
C LYS A 568 -22.80 30.14 -4.31
N ARG A 569 -24.00 29.84 -3.79
CA ARG A 569 -24.70 30.60 -2.75
C ARG A 569 -25.68 29.72 -1.99
N SER A 570 -25.98 30.07 -0.74
CA SER A 570 -27.01 29.43 0.08
C SER A 570 -28.06 30.46 0.49
N GLU A 571 -29.33 30.05 0.54
CA GLU A 571 -30.46 30.87 0.97
C GLU A 571 -31.32 30.08 1.96
N SER A 572 -31.70 30.70 3.07
CA SER A 572 -32.63 30.08 4.04
C SER A 572 -34.08 30.40 3.69
N LYS A 573 -34.91 29.38 3.52
CA LYS A 573 -36.35 29.53 3.28
C LYS A 573 -37.14 28.83 4.39
N VAL A 574 -37.99 29.62 5.07
CA VAL A 574 -38.89 29.08 6.10
C VAL A 574 -40.08 28.42 5.38
N ARG A 575 -40.36 27.17 5.73
CA ARG A 575 -41.53 26.41 5.25
C ARG A 575 -42.79 26.80 6.02
N PRO A 576 -43.98 26.47 5.49
CA PRO A 576 -45.24 26.71 6.20
C PRO A 576 -45.35 25.98 7.55
N ASP A 577 -44.58 24.89 7.74
CA ASP A 577 -44.47 24.15 9.00
C ASP A 577 -43.47 24.74 9.99
N GLY A 578 -42.90 25.91 9.71
CA GLY A 578 -41.91 26.61 10.52
C GLY A 578 -40.48 26.09 10.41
N LYS A 579 -40.23 25.02 9.65
CA LYS A 579 -38.88 24.49 9.45
C LYS A 579 -38.10 25.34 8.44
N VAL A 580 -36.84 25.61 8.77
CA VAL A 580 -35.91 26.29 7.87
C VAL A 580 -35.34 25.30 6.87
N ASN A 581 -35.51 25.55 5.61
CA ASN A 581 -34.89 24.80 4.51
C ASN A 581 -33.75 25.62 3.93
N GLU A 582 -32.54 25.05 3.88
CA GLU A 582 -31.39 25.68 3.24
C GLU A 582 -31.37 25.32 1.77
N LEU A 583 -31.55 26.31 0.91
CA LEU A 583 -31.42 26.18 -0.54
C LEU A 583 -29.94 26.36 -0.90
N LYS A 584 -29.38 25.42 -1.69
CA LYS A 584 -27.97 25.41 -2.11
C LYS A 584 -27.90 25.54 -3.63
N PHE A 585 -27.67 26.75 -4.13
CA PHE A 585 -27.47 27.00 -5.54
C PHE A 585 -26.04 26.62 -5.92
N THR A 586 -25.90 25.80 -6.95
CA THR A 586 -24.62 25.17 -7.32
C THR A 586 -24.03 25.77 -8.59
N THR A 587 -22.74 25.56 -8.75
CA THR A 587 -22.00 25.78 -10.00
C THR A 587 -21.14 24.57 -10.31
N ILE A 588 -20.76 24.42 -11.57
CA ILE A 588 -19.87 23.35 -12.04
C ILE A 588 -18.59 23.99 -12.57
N ASP A 589 -17.45 23.59 -12.02
CA ASP A 589 -16.14 23.95 -12.58
C ASP A 589 -15.95 23.18 -13.90
N THR A 590 -16.02 23.90 -15.02
CA THR A 590 -15.89 23.33 -16.36
C THR A 590 -14.48 22.83 -16.67
N ALA A 591 -13.46 23.30 -15.97
CA ALA A 591 -12.08 22.80 -16.13
C ALA A 591 -11.92 21.41 -15.50
N MET A 592 -12.60 21.16 -14.38
CA MET A 592 -12.61 19.86 -13.70
C MET A 592 -13.64 18.88 -14.32
N CYS A 593 -14.72 19.37 -14.89
CA CYS A 593 -15.81 18.54 -15.41
C CYS A 593 -15.36 17.75 -16.64
N THR A 594 -15.64 16.44 -16.65
CA THR A 594 -15.32 15.53 -17.76
C THR A 594 -16.55 15.04 -18.54
N GLY A 595 -17.75 15.57 -18.24
CA GLY A 595 -18.97 15.30 -18.99
C GLY A 595 -19.68 13.97 -18.70
N CYS A 596 -19.52 13.37 -17.53
CA CYS A 596 -20.05 12.04 -17.17
C CYS A 596 -21.60 11.95 -17.07
N HIS A 597 -22.32 13.03 -17.08
CA HIS A 597 -23.79 13.12 -17.06
C HIS A 597 -24.50 12.83 -15.72
N MET A 598 -23.87 12.22 -14.73
CA MET A 598 -24.54 11.82 -13.47
C MET A 598 -25.28 12.97 -12.76
N CYS A 599 -24.70 14.19 -12.77
CA CYS A 599 -25.34 15.34 -12.15
C CYS A 599 -26.60 15.81 -12.92
N VAL A 600 -26.66 15.59 -14.23
CA VAL A 600 -27.84 15.88 -15.07
C VAL A 600 -28.99 14.96 -14.68
N GLU A 601 -28.75 13.65 -14.55
CA GLU A 601 -29.75 12.67 -14.11
C GLU A 601 -30.27 12.90 -12.69
N SER A 602 -29.48 13.57 -11.85
CA SER A 602 -29.88 13.93 -10.48
C SER A 602 -30.64 15.27 -10.41
N CYS A 603 -30.65 16.06 -11.52
CA CYS A 603 -31.21 17.40 -11.56
C CYS A 603 -32.69 17.38 -11.94
N GLY A 604 -33.59 17.40 -10.96
CA GLY A 604 -35.01 17.42 -11.20
C GLY A 604 -35.53 18.63 -12.06
N PRO A 605 -35.02 19.86 -11.83
CA PRO A 605 -35.40 21.02 -12.65
C PRO A 605 -34.73 21.10 -14.03
N ASN A 606 -33.84 20.15 -14.39
CA ASN A 606 -33.08 20.15 -15.66
C ASN A 606 -32.17 21.37 -15.86
N ALA A 607 -31.73 22.00 -14.79
CA ALA A 607 -30.87 23.19 -14.79
C ALA A 607 -29.42 22.94 -15.23
N ILE A 608 -29.00 21.67 -15.45
CA ILE A 608 -27.65 21.30 -15.82
C ILE A 608 -27.59 20.93 -17.29
N VAL A 609 -26.87 21.72 -18.09
CA VAL A 609 -26.76 21.58 -19.55
C VAL A 609 -25.31 21.55 -20.01
N LEU A 610 -25.05 21.09 -21.25
CA LEU A 610 -23.70 21.13 -21.84
C LEU A 610 -23.18 22.58 -21.89
N ALA A 611 -21.95 22.77 -21.48
CA ALA A 611 -21.24 24.02 -21.69
C ALA A 611 -20.82 24.08 -23.16
N LYS A 612 -21.31 25.06 -23.94
CA LYS A 612 -20.80 25.28 -25.29
C LYS A 612 -19.31 25.59 -25.19
N PRO A 613 -18.46 25.01 -26.04
CA PRO A 613 -17.05 25.39 -26.07
C PRO A 613 -16.95 26.89 -26.29
N ALA A 614 -16.08 27.58 -25.55
CA ALA A 614 -15.71 28.94 -25.88
C ALA A 614 -15.24 28.93 -27.35
N ARG A 615 -15.87 29.71 -28.22
CA ARG A 615 -15.36 29.90 -29.59
C ARG A 615 -13.91 30.34 -29.42
N ALA A 616 -12.97 29.58 -30.02
CA ALA A 616 -11.60 30.05 -30.14
C ALA A 616 -11.68 31.48 -30.68
N ALA A 617 -11.07 32.43 -29.99
CA ALA A 617 -10.91 33.78 -30.50
C ALA A 617 -10.13 33.64 -31.81
N GLU A 618 -10.77 33.99 -32.93
CA GLU A 618 -10.14 34.11 -34.22
C GLU A 618 -9.06 35.21 -34.18
#